data_2dede79c45c8c25245be3e7c445d87d0
#
_entry.id   2dede79c45c8c25245be3e7c445d87d0
#
_cell.length_a   1.000
_cell.length_b   1.000
_cell.length_c   1.000
_cell.angle_alpha   90.00
_cell.angle_beta   90.00
_cell.angle_gamma   90.00
#
_symmetry.space_group_name_H-M   'P 1'
#
loop_
_entity.id
_entity.type
_entity.pdbx_description
1 polymer ?
#
loop_
_entity_poly.entity_id
_entity_poly.type
_entity_poly.pdbx_seq_one_letter_code
_entity_poly.pdbx_strand_id
1 'polypeptide(L)'
;MKQLLISALFLSCVTILRAQTIPNEKVVISVKANTASVSFAVRTLANAPVVCDFGSDEGIKSFPSNTDGTFTKVEYHFVSPSTSERTFTIAADKLMTLRIVQRREVNGVVEVKSNALRNLNVDYVDLTAHDKVDVSLCPNLEVLTLSASGVGEIVLPKSDNLVSVQASPTLLGQGSLRQLNNQDAKNLKQLGVTGASISK
;
A
#
# COMPACT_ATOMS: atom_id res chain seq x y z
N MET A 1 28.74 60.82 -26.15
CA MET A 1 28.63 59.37 -26.21
C MET A 1 28.35 58.87 -24.79
N LYS A 2 27.10 58.50 -24.53
CA LYS A 2 26.68 57.95 -23.24
C LYS A 2 26.57 56.45 -23.40
N GLN A 3 27.42 55.69 -22.74
CA GLN A 3 27.30 54.25 -22.70
C GLN A 3 26.21 53.87 -21.66
N LEU A 4 25.16 53.19 -22.13
CA LEU A 4 24.17 52.57 -21.29
C LEU A 4 24.74 51.23 -20.79
N LEU A 5 25.00 51.10 -19.51
CA LEU A 5 25.26 49.81 -18.85
C LEU A 5 23.90 49.14 -18.59
N ILE A 6 23.63 48.09 -19.35
CA ILE A 6 22.50 47.19 -19.07
C ILE A 6 22.97 46.13 -18.07
N SER A 7 22.65 46.34 -16.79
CA SER A 7 22.80 45.30 -15.76
C SER A 7 21.76 44.24 -15.97
N ALA A 8 22.17 43.11 -16.53
CA ALA A 8 21.35 41.89 -16.56
C ALA A 8 21.25 41.29 -15.15
N LEU A 9 20.12 41.51 -14.53
CA LEU A 9 19.79 40.88 -13.25
C LEU A 9 19.47 39.40 -13.54
N PHE A 10 20.46 38.51 -13.36
CA PHE A 10 20.19 37.06 -13.33
C PHE A 10 19.43 36.75 -12.03
N LEU A 11 18.12 36.65 -12.16
CA LEU A 11 17.28 36.08 -11.13
C LEU A 11 17.52 34.57 -11.11
N SER A 12 18.48 34.13 -10.29
CA SER A 12 18.66 32.69 -10.04
C SER A 12 17.44 32.18 -9.31
N CYS A 13 16.57 31.51 -10.04
CA CYS A 13 15.46 30.76 -9.47
C CYS A 13 16.08 29.57 -8.72
N VAL A 14 16.39 29.77 -7.44
CA VAL A 14 16.74 28.67 -6.55
C VAL A 14 15.46 27.91 -6.29
N THR A 15 15.22 26.89 -7.10
CA THR A 15 14.25 25.86 -6.78
C THR A 15 14.75 25.13 -5.54
N ILE A 16 14.22 25.50 -4.37
CA ILE A 16 14.42 24.74 -3.15
C ILE A 16 13.79 23.38 -3.40
N LEU A 17 14.61 22.38 -3.76
CA LEU A 17 14.19 20.99 -3.73
C LEU A 17 13.88 20.69 -2.25
N ARG A 18 12.62 20.84 -1.86
CA ARG A 18 12.18 20.30 -0.58
C ARG A 18 12.35 18.79 -0.67
N ALA A 19 13.18 18.24 0.21
CA ALA A 19 13.23 16.79 0.38
C ALA A 19 11.80 16.30 0.60
N GLN A 20 11.33 15.45 -0.31
CA GLN A 20 9.97 14.92 -0.24
C GLN A 20 9.94 13.95 0.94
N THR A 21 9.25 14.33 2.01
CA THR A 21 9.10 13.47 3.18
C THR A 21 8.00 12.44 2.91
N ILE A 22 8.29 11.20 3.27
CA ILE A 22 7.29 10.13 3.20
C ILE A 22 6.29 10.36 4.34
N PRO A 23 4.97 10.44 4.06
CA PRO A 23 3.95 10.52 5.09
C PRO A 23 4.03 9.36 6.08
N ASN A 24 3.60 9.60 7.33
CA ASN A 24 3.57 8.56 8.36
C ASN A 24 2.55 7.46 8.09
N GLU A 25 1.50 7.78 7.32
CA GLU A 25 0.51 6.80 6.87
C GLU A 25 1.04 6.09 5.64
N LYS A 26 1.30 4.80 5.76
CA LYS A 26 1.98 4.04 4.71
C LYS A 26 1.56 2.58 4.68
N VAL A 27 1.74 1.99 3.50
CA VAL A 27 1.73 0.55 3.28
C VAL A 27 3.03 0.16 2.61
N VAL A 28 3.73 -0.80 3.17
CA VAL A 28 4.97 -1.35 2.61
C VAL A 28 4.65 -2.70 1.96
N ILE A 29 4.97 -2.80 0.69
CA ILE A 29 4.70 -3.96 -0.16
C ILE A 29 6.03 -4.61 -0.54
N SER A 30 6.07 -5.94 -0.49
CA SER A 30 7.17 -6.73 -1.04
C SER A 30 6.82 -7.24 -2.42
N VAL A 31 7.81 -7.24 -3.32
CA VAL A 31 7.71 -7.75 -4.68
C VAL A 31 8.82 -8.73 -4.99
N LYS A 32 8.50 -9.71 -5.83
CA LYS A 32 9.39 -10.78 -6.24
C LYS A 32 10.64 -10.24 -6.96
N ALA A 33 11.68 -11.04 -6.94
CA ALA A 33 12.86 -10.81 -7.79
C ALA A 33 12.46 -10.69 -9.26
N ASN A 34 13.20 -9.88 -10.01
CA ASN A 34 12.99 -9.62 -11.43
C ASN A 34 11.63 -8.96 -11.78
N THR A 35 10.94 -8.39 -10.80
CA THR A 35 9.73 -7.60 -11.05
C THR A 35 10.08 -6.37 -11.89
N ALA A 36 9.47 -6.27 -13.09
CA ALA A 36 9.70 -5.17 -14.01
C ALA A 36 8.80 -3.98 -13.76
N SER A 37 7.61 -4.21 -13.20
CA SER A 37 6.65 -3.14 -12.90
C SER A 37 5.73 -3.50 -11.75
N VAL A 38 5.11 -2.49 -11.16
CA VAL A 38 4.05 -2.62 -10.16
C VAL A 38 2.87 -1.75 -10.52
N SER A 39 1.67 -2.22 -10.20
CA SER A 39 0.45 -1.45 -10.43
C SER A 39 -0.51 -1.62 -9.26
N PHE A 40 -0.99 -0.49 -8.75
CA PHE A 40 -1.96 -0.43 -7.67
C PHE A 40 -2.91 0.75 -7.87
N ALA A 41 -4.02 0.73 -7.17
CA ALA A 41 -4.98 1.82 -7.18
C ALA A 41 -5.19 2.32 -5.76
N VAL A 42 -5.16 3.62 -5.59
CA VAL A 42 -5.36 4.28 -4.29
C VAL A 42 -6.50 5.27 -4.35
N ARG A 43 -7.14 5.49 -3.21
CA ARG A 43 -8.02 6.62 -2.98
C ARG A 43 -7.56 7.35 -1.73
N THR A 44 -7.33 8.65 -1.86
CA THR A 44 -6.95 9.55 -0.77
C THR A 44 -8.10 10.50 -0.47
N LEU A 45 -8.04 11.19 0.65
CA LEU A 45 -8.86 12.39 0.80
C LEU A 45 -8.35 13.47 -0.17
N ALA A 46 -9.28 14.22 -0.75
CA ALA A 46 -9.06 15.14 -1.87
C ALA A 46 -7.70 15.86 -1.85
N ASN A 47 -7.02 15.82 -2.97
CA ASN A 47 -5.78 16.55 -3.27
C ASN A 47 -4.50 16.10 -2.53
N ALA A 48 -4.53 15.01 -1.77
CA ALA A 48 -3.30 14.48 -1.17
C ALA A 48 -2.52 13.66 -2.21
N PRO A 49 -1.28 14.02 -2.57
CA PRO A 49 -0.49 13.24 -3.51
C PRO A 49 -0.16 11.88 -2.92
N VAL A 50 -0.03 10.89 -3.80
CA VAL A 50 0.49 9.57 -3.45
C VAL A 50 1.99 9.62 -3.59
N VAL A 51 2.70 9.35 -2.50
CA VAL A 51 4.16 9.32 -2.46
C VAL A 51 4.61 7.88 -2.38
N CYS A 52 5.45 7.47 -3.30
CA CYS A 52 6.01 6.12 -3.33
C CYS A 52 7.52 6.17 -3.21
N ASP A 53 8.06 5.37 -2.30
CA ASP A 53 9.49 5.12 -2.22
C ASP A 53 9.76 3.72 -2.80
N PHE A 54 10.41 3.68 -3.94
CA PHE A 54 10.75 2.45 -4.66
C PHE A 54 12.15 1.92 -4.32
N GLY A 55 12.77 2.48 -3.28
CA GLY A 55 14.11 2.09 -2.81
C GLY A 55 15.23 3.00 -3.33
N SER A 56 16.46 2.68 -2.92
CA SER A 56 17.65 3.54 -3.16
C SER A 56 17.91 3.82 -4.63
N ASP A 57 17.66 2.86 -5.49
CA ASP A 57 18.01 2.95 -6.91
C ASP A 57 16.96 3.69 -7.74
N GLU A 58 15.72 3.66 -7.29
CA GLU A 58 14.58 4.24 -7.98
C GLU A 58 14.12 5.56 -7.33
N GLY A 59 14.34 5.69 -6.03
CA GLY A 59 14.04 6.87 -5.22
C GLY A 59 12.54 7.11 -5.00
N ILE A 60 12.25 8.30 -4.48
CA ILE A 60 10.89 8.72 -4.14
C ILE A 60 10.22 9.34 -5.36
N LYS A 61 9.00 8.91 -5.63
CA LYS A 61 8.13 9.44 -6.70
C LYS A 61 6.82 9.95 -6.10
N SER A 62 6.27 11.00 -6.70
CA SER A 62 4.97 11.55 -6.33
C SER A 62 4.00 11.47 -7.49
N PHE A 63 2.81 11.00 -7.20
CA PHE A 63 1.72 10.87 -8.18
C PHE A 63 0.55 11.75 -7.73
N PRO A 64 -0.01 12.58 -8.61
CA PRO A 64 -1.19 13.37 -8.27
C PRO A 64 -2.36 12.42 -7.98
N SER A 65 -3.13 12.69 -6.95
CA SER A 65 -4.37 11.98 -6.69
C SER A 65 -5.54 12.63 -7.46
N ASN A 66 -6.56 11.83 -7.75
CA ASN A 66 -7.78 12.35 -8.35
C ASN A 66 -8.54 13.24 -7.35
N THR A 67 -8.98 14.39 -7.82
CA THR A 67 -9.66 15.41 -6.99
C THR A 67 -11.13 15.10 -6.72
N ASP A 68 -11.71 14.21 -7.53
CA ASP A 68 -13.13 13.80 -7.46
C ASP A 68 -13.38 12.61 -6.50
N GLY A 69 -12.36 12.17 -5.77
CA GLY A 69 -12.45 11.03 -4.86
C GLY A 69 -12.49 9.67 -5.55
N THR A 70 -12.26 9.61 -6.86
CA THR A 70 -12.09 8.34 -7.59
C THR A 70 -10.71 7.72 -7.36
N PHE A 71 -10.53 6.49 -7.83
CA PHE A 71 -9.23 5.82 -7.71
C PHE A 71 -8.18 6.48 -8.62
N THR A 72 -7.03 6.76 -8.05
CA THR A 72 -5.80 7.04 -8.78
C THR A 72 -5.10 5.72 -9.05
N LYS A 73 -4.96 5.35 -10.31
CA LYS A 73 -4.14 4.21 -10.72
C LYS A 73 -2.69 4.65 -10.82
N VAL A 74 -1.82 3.97 -10.09
CA VAL A 74 -0.36 4.12 -10.20
C VAL A 74 0.18 2.90 -10.90
N GLU A 75 0.98 3.13 -11.94
CA GLU A 75 1.76 2.12 -12.62
C GLU A 75 3.20 2.61 -12.69
N TYR A 76 4.12 1.79 -12.19
CA TYR A 76 5.53 2.14 -12.14
C TYR A 76 6.37 1.03 -12.75
N HIS A 77 7.26 1.41 -13.66
CA HIS A 77 8.22 0.52 -14.30
C HIS A 77 9.60 0.76 -13.68
N PHE A 78 10.19 -0.28 -13.12
CA PHE A 78 11.53 -0.20 -12.56
C PHE A 78 12.56 -0.02 -13.67
N VAL A 79 13.49 0.90 -13.47
CA VAL A 79 14.60 1.13 -14.42
C VAL A 79 15.48 -0.12 -14.53
N SER A 80 15.71 -0.76 -13.38
CA SER A 80 16.50 -1.99 -13.31
C SER A 80 15.80 -3.00 -12.40
N PRO A 81 15.19 -4.06 -12.97
CA PRO A 81 14.62 -5.13 -12.16
C PRO A 81 15.70 -5.74 -11.24
N SER A 82 15.42 -5.82 -9.94
CA SER A 82 16.34 -6.40 -8.98
C SER A 82 16.36 -7.92 -9.09
N THR A 83 17.52 -8.51 -8.98
CA THR A 83 17.67 -9.98 -8.92
C THR A 83 17.24 -10.59 -7.58
N SER A 84 16.96 -9.74 -6.59
CA SER A 84 16.42 -10.14 -5.28
C SER A 84 15.05 -9.50 -5.06
N GLU A 85 14.33 -10.02 -4.09
CA GLU A 85 13.13 -9.40 -3.57
C GLU A 85 13.42 -7.96 -3.11
N ARG A 86 12.47 -7.07 -3.33
CA ARG A 86 12.54 -5.69 -2.85
C ARG A 86 11.22 -5.27 -2.23
N THR A 87 11.29 -4.25 -1.40
CA THR A 87 10.13 -3.58 -0.85
C THR A 87 9.98 -2.19 -1.44
N PHE A 88 8.74 -1.72 -1.52
CA PHE A 88 8.45 -0.33 -1.79
C PHE A 88 7.35 0.18 -0.87
N THR A 89 7.36 1.47 -0.61
CA THR A 89 6.40 2.13 0.27
C THR A 89 5.37 2.92 -0.55
N ILE A 90 4.10 2.77 -0.21
CA ILE A 90 3.00 3.60 -0.69
C ILE A 90 2.53 4.43 0.48
N ALA A 91 2.61 5.75 0.38
CA ALA A 91 2.19 6.66 1.43
C ALA A 91 1.35 7.81 0.86
N ALA A 92 0.42 8.30 1.64
CA ALA A 92 -0.33 9.51 1.34
C ALA A 92 -0.89 10.09 2.63
N ASP A 93 -1.07 11.40 2.69
CA ASP A 93 -1.93 11.97 3.70
C ASP A 93 -3.35 11.43 3.49
N LYS A 94 -3.89 10.79 4.53
CA LYS A 94 -5.24 10.21 4.50
C LYS A 94 -5.44 9.19 3.37
N LEU A 95 -4.57 8.19 3.32
CA LEU A 95 -4.72 7.02 2.47
C LEU A 95 -5.96 6.23 2.89
N MET A 96 -7.05 6.34 2.13
CA MET A 96 -8.35 5.74 2.47
C MET A 96 -8.54 4.34 1.93
N THR A 97 -8.02 4.08 0.74
CA THR A 97 -8.17 2.78 0.08
C THR A 97 -6.90 2.44 -0.67
N LEU A 98 -6.46 1.20 -0.53
CA LEU A 98 -5.42 0.62 -1.35
C LEU A 98 -5.91 -0.69 -1.97
N ARG A 99 -5.70 -0.83 -3.27
CA ARG A 99 -5.97 -2.06 -4.02
C ARG A 99 -4.76 -2.42 -4.87
N ILE A 100 -4.24 -3.62 -4.68
CA ILE A 100 -3.19 -4.18 -5.54
C ILE A 100 -3.83 -4.61 -6.86
N VAL A 101 -3.33 -4.08 -7.97
CA VAL A 101 -3.85 -4.37 -9.32
C VAL A 101 -2.99 -5.43 -10.01
N GLN A 102 -1.67 -5.25 -10.00
CA GLN A 102 -0.73 -6.22 -10.53
C GLN A 102 -0.33 -7.22 -9.44
N ARG A 103 -0.99 -8.36 -9.45
CA ARG A 103 -1.04 -9.30 -8.31
C ARG A 103 0.07 -10.34 -8.33
N ARG A 104 0.58 -10.68 -9.51
CA ARG A 104 1.58 -11.75 -9.68
C ARG A 104 2.96 -11.39 -9.15
N GLU A 105 3.27 -10.11 -9.16
CA GLU A 105 4.59 -9.57 -8.81
C GLU A 105 4.71 -9.31 -7.31
N VAL A 106 3.59 -9.05 -6.65
CA VAL A 106 3.56 -8.81 -5.20
C VAL A 106 3.56 -10.15 -4.46
N ASN A 107 4.37 -10.28 -3.42
CA ASN A 107 4.48 -11.46 -2.59
C ASN A 107 4.40 -11.18 -1.08
N GLY A 108 4.20 -9.95 -0.68
CA GLY A 108 4.06 -9.60 0.73
C GLY A 108 3.43 -8.23 0.98
N VAL A 109 2.77 -8.13 2.12
CA VAL A 109 2.36 -6.87 2.76
C VAL A 109 3.12 -6.78 4.07
N VAL A 110 4.19 -5.99 4.08
CA VAL A 110 5.20 -5.99 5.15
C VAL A 110 4.78 -5.12 6.33
N GLU A 111 4.18 -3.96 6.03
CA GLU A 111 3.72 -3.03 7.05
C GLU A 111 2.45 -2.32 6.56
N VAL A 112 1.47 -2.17 7.43
CA VAL A 112 0.28 -1.34 7.18
C VAL A 112 0.06 -0.43 8.37
N LYS A 113 0.18 0.87 8.17
CA LYS A 113 -0.01 1.88 9.20
C LYS A 113 -0.75 3.07 8.63
N SER A 114 -2.00 3.23 8.97
CA SER A 114 -2.79 4.38 8.54
C SER A 114 -4.02 4.58 9.40
N ASN A 115 -4.18 5.80 9.89
CA ASN A 115 -5.40 6.20 10.60
C ASN A 115 -6.57 6.48 9.65
N ALA A 116 -6.31 6.68 8.37
CA ALA A 116 -7.35 6.99 7.39
C ALA A 116 -7.78 5.76 6.56
N LEU A 117 -7.02 4.67 6.59
CA LEU A 117 -7.29 3.49 5.78
C LEU A 117 -8.61 2.83 6.20
N ARG A 118 -9.54 2.74 5.26
CA ARG A 118 -10.85 2.10 5.42
C ARG A 118 -10.95 0.79 4.66
N ASN A 119 -10.27 0.69 3.51
CA ASN A 119 -10.32 -0.49 2.68
C ASN A 119 -8.92 -0.91 2.23
N LEU A 120 -8.56 -2.15 2.52
CA LEU A 120 -7.35 -2.80 2.00
C LEU A 120 -7.76 -4.03 1.19
N ASN A 121 -7.43 -4.02 -0.11
CA ASN A 121 -7.68 -5.13 -1.01
C ASN A 121 -6.37 -5.70 -1.56
N VAL A 122 -6.07 -6.93 -1.17
CA VAL A 122 -4.88 -7.71 -1.57
C VAL A 122 -5.32 -9.08 -2.12
N ASP A 123 -6.47 -9.11 -2.82
CA ASP A 123 -6.99 -10.35 -3.40
C ASP A 123 -6.09 -10.88 -4.50
N TYR A 124 -5.97 -12.21 -4.58
CA TYR A 124 -5.22 -12.94 -5.60
C TYR A 124 -3.72 -12.61 -5.64
N VAL A 125 -3.17 -12.13 -4.55
CA VAL A 125 -1.73 -11.93 -4.35
C VAL A 125 -1.16 -13.17 -3.69
N ASP A 126 -0.04 -13.66 -4.18
CA ASP A 126 0.64 -14.81 -3.57
C ASP A 126 1.44 -14.36 -2.36
N LEU A 127 0.83 -14.42 -1.18
CA LEU A 127 1.45 -14.04 0.09
C LEU A 127 2.18 -15.19 0.80
N THR A 128 2.37 -16.33 0.16
CA THR A 128 2.96 -17.51 0.83
C THR A 128 4.39 -17.29 1.34
N ALA A 129 5.13 -16.39 0.72
CA ALA A 129 6.48 -16.02 1.18
C ALA A 129 6.47 -15.12 2.43
N HIS A 130 5.43 -14.28 2.56
CA HIS A 130 5.20 -13.35 3.65
C HIS A 130 3.73 -13.46 4.07
N ASP A 131 3.39 -14.58 4.69
CA ASP A 131 2.01 -14.99 4.90
C ASP A 131 1.30 -14.31 6.10
N LYS A 132 1.96 -13.35 6.72
CA LYS A 132 1.38 -12.51 7.77
C LYS A 132 0.94 -11.15 7.21
N VAL A 133 -0.30 -10.78 7.51
CA VAL A 133 -0.84 -9.43 7.26
C VAL A 133 -1.26 -8.82 8.59
N ASP A 134 -0.55 -7.79 9.00
CA ASP A 134 -0.79 -7.07 10.25
C ASP A 134 -1.40 -5.69 9.94
N VAL A 135 -2.68 -5.54 10.27
CA VAL A 135 -3.44 -4.28 10.13
C VAL A 135 -3.81 -3.68 11.49
N SER A 136 -3.16 -4.10 12.56
CA SER A 136 -3.44 -3.64 13.93
C SER A 136 -3.28 -2.12 14.11
N LEU A 137 -2.46 -1.48 13.28
CA LEU A 137 -2.24 -0.04 13.27
C LEU A 137 -3.20 0.74 12.34
N CYS A 138 -4.34 0.13 11.97
CA CYS A 138 -5.36 0.73 11.11
C CYS A 138 -6.72 0.81 11.82
N PRO A 139 -6.89 1.69 12.83
CA PRO A 139 -8.08 1.69 13.68
C PRO A 139 -9.38 2.02 12.96
N ASN A 140 -9.32 2.63 11.78
CA ASN A 140 -10.49 2.98 10.97
C ASN A 140 -10.72 2.03 9.79
N LEU A 141 -10.04 0.88 9.77
CA LEU A 141 -10.24 -0.13 8.74
C LEU A 141 -11.67 -0.71 8.82
N GLU A 142 -12.40 -0.68 7.71
CA GLU A 142 -13.76 -1.18 7.58
C GLU A 142 -13.81 -2.51 6.83
N VAL A 143 -12.98 -2.64 5.79
CA VAL A 143 -12.97 -3.81 4.91
C VAL A 143 -11.54 -4.28 4.65
N LEU A 144 -11.30 -5.56 4.87
CA LEU A 144 -10.06 -6.26 4.52
C LEU A 144 -10.39 -7.41 3.58
N THR A 145 -9.80 -7.42 2.37
CA THR A 145 -9.95 -8.52 1.43
C THR A 145 -8.60 -9.10 1.04
N LEU A 146 -8.45 -10.39 1.31
CA LEU A 146 -7.25 -11.20 1.11
C LEU A 146 -7.64 -12.53 0.43
N SER A 147 -8.68 -12.49 -0.41
CA SER A 147 -9.20 -13.70 -1.05
C SER A 147 -8.17 -14.30 -2.00
N ALA A 148 -8.01 -15.62 -1.93
CA ALA A 148 -7.09 -16.37 -2.76
C ALA A 148 -5.64 -15.84 -2.69
N SER A 149 -5.18 -15.45 -1.49
CA SER A 149 -3.88 -14.81 -1.31
C SER A 149 -2.82 -15.69 -0.61
N GLY A 150 -3.20 -16.85 -0.10
CA GLY A 150 -2.27 -17.71 0.64
C GLY A 150 -1.88 -17.15 2.01
N VAL A 151 -2.61 -16.18 2.54
CA VAL A 151 -2.36 -15.61 3.87
C VAL A 151 -2.50 -16.66 4.95
N GLY A 152 -1.53 -16.73 5.87
CA GLY A 152 -1.51 -17.68 6.97
C GLY A 152 -1.82 -17.06 8.34
N GLU A 153 -1.55 -15.76 8.49
CA GLU A 153 -1.78 -15.04 9.74
C GLU A 153 -2.35 -13.65 9.46
N ILE A 154 -3.40 -13.28 10.19
CA ILE A 154 -3.99 -11.94 10.12
C ILE A 154 -4.09 -11.38 11.53
N VAL A 155 -3.54 -10.19 11.73
CA VAL A 155 -3.68 -9.42 12.97
C VAL A 155 -4.60 -8.24 12.70
N LEU A 156 -5.80 -8.28 13.28
CA LEU A 156 -6.82 -7.26 13.09
C LEU A 156 -6.64 -6.06 14.05
N PRO A 157 -7.17 -4.89 13.70
CA PRO A 157 -7.15 -3.74 14.58
C PRO A 157 -8.13 -3.91 15.73
N LYS A 158 -7.79 -3.31 16.88
CA LYS A 158 -8.73 -3.12 18.00
C LYS A 158 -9.69 -2.00 17.67
N SER A 159 -10.77 -2.33 16.98
CA SER A 159 -11.65 -1.32 16.40
C SER A 159 -13.07 -1.83 16.21
N ASP A 160 -14.04 -0.96 16.45
CA ASP A 160 -15.44 -1.19 16.14
C ASP A 160 -15.79 -0.86 14.68
N ASN A 161 -14.85 -0.34 13.89
CA ASN A 161 -15.07 0.06 12.50
C ASN A 161 -14.99 -1.12 11.51
N LEU A 162 -14.25 -2.19 11.87
CA LEU A 162 -14.07 -3.34 10.98
C LEU A 162 -15.36 -4.14 10.84
N VAL A 163 -15.95 -4.12 9.65
CA VAL A 163 -17.23 -4.77 9.35
C VAL A 163 -17.10 -6.01 8.46
N SER A 164 -16.03 -6.11 7.67
CA SER A 164 -15.84 -7.24 6.76
C SER A 164 -14.38 -7.66 6.65
N VAL A 165 -14.14 -8.95 6.84
CA VAL A 165 -12.88 -9.63 6.51
C VAL A 165 -13.19 -10.77 5.56
N GLN A 166 -12.56 -10.75 4.40
CA GLN A 166 -12.61 -11.84 3.43
C GLN A 166 -11.20 -12.37 3.23
N ALA A 167 -10.96 -13.57 3.70
CA ALA A 167 -9.68 -14.25 3.58
C ALA A 167 -9.94 -15.70 3.21
N SER A 168 -9.83 -16.02 1.94
CA SER A 168 -9.82 -17.41 1.51
C SER A 168 -8.39 -17.85 1.21
N PRO A 169 -7.95 -19.00 1.74
CA PRO A 169 -6.54 -19.29 1.81
C PRO A 169 -5.87 -19.61 0.49
N THR A 170 -6.59 -19.92 -0.60
CA THR A 170 -5.84 -20.47 -1.71
C THR A 170 -6.34 -20.15 -3.10
N LEU A 171 -5.38 -19.75 -3.95
CA LEU A 171 -5.43 -20.04 -5.39
C LEU A 171 -5.01 -21.50 -5.69
N LEU A 172 -4.28 -22.18 -4.80
CA LEU A 172 -3.55 -23.41 -5.14
C LEU A 172 -3.64 -24.54 -4.08
N GLY A 173 -4.55 -24.45 -3.13
CA GLY A 173 -4.73 -25.54 -2.13
C GLY A 173 -3.57 -25.66 -1.12
N GLN A 174 -2.65 -24.72 -1.09
CA GLN A 174 -1.49 -24.75 -0.20
C GLN A 174 -1.57 -23.59 0.80
N GLY A 175 -1.87 -23.90 2.01
CA GLY A 175 -1.91 -22.94 3.12
C GLY A 175 -3.32 -22.74 3.64
N SER A 176 -3.46 -22.89 4.92
CA SER A 176 -4.67 -22.56 5.66
C SER A 176 -4.38 -21.35 6.52
N LEU A 177 -5.36 -20.47 6.69
CA LEU A 177 -5.27 -19.41 7.68
C LEU A 177 -5.01 -20.05 9.04
N ARG A 178 -3.82 -19.85 9.58
CA ARG A 178 -3.39 -20.46 10.85
C ARG A 178 -3.83 -19.68 12.06
N GLN A 179 -3.91 -18.36 11.91
CA GLN A 179 -4.24 -17.47 13.01
C GLN A 179 -5.03 -16.26 12.55
N LEU A 180 -6.14 -16.02 13.21
CA LEU A 180 -6.92 -14.81 13.12
C LEU A 180 -7.13 -14.27 14.53
N ASN A 181 -6.52 -13.14 14.84
CA ASN A 181 -6.80 -12.44 16.09
C ASN A 181 -7.98 -11.47 15.85
N ASN A 182 -9.17 -11.85 16.33
CA ASN A 182 -10.39 -11.06 16.19
C ASN A 182 -11.01 -10.65 17.54
N GLN A 183 -10.30 -10.82 18.65
CA GLN A 183 -10.86 -10.65 19.99
C GLN A 183 -11.47 -9.26 20.24
N ASP A 184 -11.02 -8.25 19.48
CA ASP A 184 -11.41 -6.86 19.67
C ASP A 184 -12.27 -6.29 18.51
N ALA A 185 -12.63 -7.09 17.50
CA ALA A 185 -13.46 -6.65 16.38
C ALA A 185 -14.96 -6.91 16.66
N LYS A 186 -15.56 -6.10 17.51
CA LYS A 186 -16.94 -6.29 18.01
C LYS A 186 -18.02 -6.14 16.94
N ASN A 187 -17.78 -5.37 15.90
CA ASN A 187 -18.74 -5.08 14.84
C ASN A 187 -18.53 -5.89 13.57
N LEU A 188 -17.69 -6.94 13.62
CA LEU A 188 -17.42 -7.77 12.46
C LEU A 188 -18.72 -8.51 12.03
N LYS A 189 -19.33 -8.07 10.93
CA LYS A 189 -20.58 -8.61 10.38
C LYS A 189 -20.34 -9.72 9.36
N GLN A 190 -19.19 -9.69 8.69
CA GLN A 190 -18.89 -10.60 7.60
C GLN A 190 -17.46 -11.15 7.76
N LEU A 191 -17.40 -12.43 8.07
CA LEU A 191 -16.14 -13.17 8.12
C LEU A 191 -16.21 -14.29 7.08
N GLY A 192 -15.68 -14.01 5.89
CA GLY A 192 -15.54 -14.98 4.81
C GLY A 192 -14.18 -15.68 4.90
N VAL A 193 -14.09 -16.68 5.77
CA VAL A 193 -12.85 -17.49 5.92
C VAL A 193 -13.18 -18.92 5.52
N THR A 194 -12.75 -19.33 4.34
CA THR A 194 -12.89 -20.71 3.88
C THR A 194 -11.57 -21.44 4.08
N GLY A 195 -11.62 -22.62 4.70
CA GLY A 195 -10.45 -23.49 4.90
C GLY A 195 -9.57 -23.16 6.11
N ALA A 196 -10.04 -22.32 7.03
CA ALA A 196 -9.31 -22.01 8.24
C ALA A 196 -9.66 -22.94 9.39
N SER A 197 -8.67 -23.47 10.07
CA SER A 197 -8.82 -23.95 11.44
C SER A 197 -8.78 -22.75 12.37
N ILE A 198 -9.93 -22.28 12.82
CA ILE A 198 -10.00 -21.24 13.83
C ILE A 198 -9.71 -21.93 15.17
N SER A 199 -8.51 -21.76 15.69
CA SER A 199 -8.25 -22.09 17.09
C SER A 199 -8.85 -21.01 17.97
N LYS A 200 -9.75 -21.40 18.84
CA LYS A 200 -10.31 -20.53 19.89
C LYS A 200 -9.26 -20.27 20.96
#